data_224525952ce9ef8026dd098bb090312e
#
_entry.id   224525952ce9ef8026dd098bb090312e
#
_cell.length_a   1.000
_cell.length_b   1.000
_cell.length_c   1.000
_cell.angle_alpha   90.00
_cell.angle_beta   90.00
_cell.angle_gamma   90.00
#
_symmetry.space_group_name_H-M   'P 1'
#
loop_
_entity.id
_entity.type
_entity.pdbx_description
1 polymer ?
#
loop_
_entity_poly.entity_id
_entity_poly.type
_entity_poly.pdbx_seq_one_letter_code
_entity_poly.pdbx_strand_id
1 'polypeptide(L)'
;MSRPWFRSSPLPRALTAAGLLSLFLLSLFLLFSLLALPGAAAEPVLEAPVTAPAEEAGMTRLFNGRDLEGWSGDPRLWSVRDGVIHGETTVATPAEGNTFLLWQGGVTKDFELRLSFRCTADNNSGIQYRSRHITEPTVRNAWVVRGYQHELRNESTLPNVAGFIYDEGGKRSRICLVGERARWTGEGKVVDAALIDQADYAKLFRVDDWNDVVIRAEGNQIRHFMNGRLTLDFTDEDPALALRSGILALQLHAGKPMWAEFRDLRIRELP
;
A
#
# COMPACT_ATOMS: atom_id res chain seq x y z
N MET A 1 74.56 8.08 -14.25
CA MET A 1 75.59 8.11 -15.28
C MET A 1 74.89 8.12 -16.63
N SER A 2 75.07 9.22 -17.28
CA SER A 2 75.29 9.54 -18.70
C SER A 2 74.19 9.22 -19.71
N ARG A 3 73.58 10.29 -20.15
CA ARG A 3 73.10 10.58 -21.52
C ARG A 3 74.28 10.40 -22.51
N PRO A 4 74.21 10.55 -23.88
CA PRO A 4 73.21 11.26 -24.70
C PRO A 4 73.09 10.83 -26.20
N TRP A 5 72.39 11.71 -26.96
CA TRP A 5 72.53 12.29 -28.34
C TRP A 5 71.78 11.66 -29.52
N PHE A 6 70.84 12.43 -30.05
CA PHE A 6 70.70 13.31 -31.22
C PHE A 6 71.04 12.72 -32.64
N ARG A 7 70.10 12.87 -33.56
CA ARG A 7 70.08 13.68 -34.84
C ARG A 7 68.92 13.21 -35.75
N SER A 8 67.98 14.03 -36.09
CA SER A 8 67.75 15.06 -37.08
C SER A 8 67.73 14.61 -38.55
N SER A 9 66.51 14.61 -39.18
CA SER A 9 66.03 15.17 -40.49
C SER A 9 66.81 14.85 -41.80
N PRO A 10 66.25 15.01 -43.03
CA PRO A 10 65.13 15.87 -43.47
C PRO A 10 64.19 15.31 -44.54
N LEU A 11 63.15 16.11 -44.87
CA LEU A 11 62.27 16.08 -46.05
C LEU A 11 63.05 16.31 -47.37
N PRO A 12 62.48 15.93 -48.53
CA PRO A 12 62.06 16.96 -49.48
C PRO A 12 60.73 16.71 -50.24
N ARG A 13 60.12 17.77 -50.43
CA ARG A 13 59.33 18.44 -51.47
C ARG A 13 58.86 17.69 -52.72
N ALA A 14 57.53 17.78 -52.92
CA ALA A 14 56.74 18.36 -54.01
C ALA A 14 56.90 17.85 -55.45
N LEU A 15 55.77 17.61 -56.09
CA LEU A 15 55.29 18.21 -57.34
C LEU A 15 53.94 17.58 -57.76
N THR A 16 52.94 18.44 -57.80
CA THR A 16 51.98 18.82 -58.86
C THR A 16 51.55 17.77 -59.93
N ALA A 17 50.27 17.58 -60.11
CA ALA A 17 49.48 18.02 -61.27
C ALA A 17 48.10 17.43 -61.23
N ALA A 18 47.18 18.29 -61.23
CA ALA A 18 46.03 18.49 -62.14
C ALA A 18 45.22 17.30 -62.66
N GLY A 19 43.94 17.37 -62.43
CA GLY A 19 42.90 17.06 -63.41
C GLY A 19 42.02 15.88 -63.13
N LEU A 20 40.81 16.07 -62.70
CA LEU A 20 39.61 15.88 -63.55
C LEU A 20 38.36 15.89 -62.68
N LEU A 21 37.50 16.79 -63.04
CA LEU A 21 36.14 16.99 -62.52
C LEU A 21 35.34 15.70 -62.73
N SER A 22 34.75 15.18 -61.64
CA SER A 22 33.63 14.26 -61.71
C SER A 22 32.63 14.66 -60.67
N LEU A 23 31.54 15.24 -61.13
CA LEU A 23 30.34 15.49 -60.38
C LEU A 23 29.73 14.15 -59.97
N PHE A 24 29.81 13.82 -58.70
CA PHE A 24 28.91 12.81 -58.10
C PHE A 24 27.96 13.57 -57.17
N LEU A 25 26.71 13.66 -57.64
CA LEU A 25 25.56 14.01 -56.83
C LEU A 25 25.42 13.03 -55.67
N LEU A 26 25.86 13.41 -54.49
CA LEU A 26 25.58 12.67 -53.26
C LEU A 26 24.22 13.16 -52.79
N SER A 27 23.14 12.46 -53.17
CA SER A 27 21.83 12.58 -52.55
C SER A 27 21.90 12.15 -51.09
N LEU A 28 21.98 13.16 -50.22
CA LEU A 28 21.90 12.98 -48.74
C LEU A 28 20.46 12.60 -48.39
N PHE A 29 20.16 11.32 -48.33
CA PHE A 29 18.97 10.81 -47.67
C PHE A 29 19.14 11.05 -46.17
N LEU A 30 18.62 12.15 -45.63
CA LEU A 30 18.38 12.32 -44.22
C LEU A 30 17.26 11.36 -43.84
N LEU A 31 17.61 10.17 -43.39
CA LEU A 31 16.74 9.29 -42.63
C LEU A 31 16.52 9.98 -41.27
N PHE A 32 15.48 10.77 -41.15
CA PHE A 32 14.93 11.10 -39.82
C PHE A 32 14.37 9.83 -39.23
N SER A 33 15.20 9.10 -38.46
CA SER A 33 14.72 8.13 -37.50
C SER A 33 13.93 8.92 -36.46
N LEU A 34 12.60 8.98 -36.61
CA LEU A 34 11.71 9.33 -35.52
C LEU A 34 11.94 8.25 -34.42
N LEU A 35 12.87 8.52 -33.51
CA LEU A 35 12.85 7.86 -32.21
C LEU A 35 11.53 8.29 -31.56
N ALA A 36 10.53 7.43 -31.62
CA ALA A 36 9.36 7.54 -30.77
C ALA A 36 9.88 7.48 -29.33
N LEU A 37 9.97 8.64 -28.67
CA LEU A 37 10.13 8.68 -27.24
C LEU A 37 9.00 7.82 -26.66
N PRO A 38 9.28 6.91 -25.74
CA PRO A 38 8.21 6.20 -25.05
C PRO A 38 7.30 7.30 -24.48
N GLY A 39 6.04 7.33 -24.94
CA GLY A 39 5.06 8.30 -24.48
C GLY A 39 5.03 8.21 -22.95
N ALA A 40 5.29 9.32 -22.27
CA ALA A 40 5.05 9.41 -20.84
C ALA A 40 3.61 8.94 -20.62
N ALA A 41 3.40 7.92 -19.80
CA ALA A 41 2.07 7.51 -19.41
C ALA A 41 1.36 8.78 -18.88
N ALA A 42 0.17 9.06 -19.41
CA ALA A 42 -0.60 10.21 -18.94
C ALA A 42 -0.86 10.06 -17.44
N GLU A 43 -0.64 11.11 -16.67
CA GLU A 43 -0.98 11.11 -15.24
C GLU A 43 -2.47 10.78 -15.09
N PRO A 44 -2.82 9.91 -14.10
CA PRO A 44 -4.20 9.53 -13.90
C PRO A 44 -5.05 10.74 -13.56
N VAL A 45 -6.23 10.82 -14.19
CA VAL A 45 -7.17 11.94 -13.99
C VAL A 45 -7.76 11.84 -12.58
N LEU A 46 -7.75 12.97 -11.85
CA LEU A 46 -8.39 13.08 -10.54
C LEU A 46 -9.90 13.09 -10.71
N GLU A 47 -10.57 12.14 -10.07
CA GLU A 47 -12.03 12.00 -10.09
C GLU A 47 -12.74 12.88 -9.07
N ALA A 48 -14.02 13.10 -9.29
CA ALA A 48 -14.88 13.77 -8.31
C ALA A 48 -14.97 12.96 -7.01
N PRO A 49 -15.00 13.61 -5.83
CA PRO A 49 -15.09 12.93 -4.55
C PRO A 49 -16.32 12.03 -4.43
N VAL A 50 -16.12 10.79 -3.98
CA VAL A 50 -17.17 9.82 -3.69
C VAL A 50 -17.32 9.67 -2.18
N THR A 51 -18.54 9.82 -1.68
CA THR A 51 -18.87 9.67 -0.25
C THR A 51 -19.03 8.19 0.13
N ALA A 52 -18.67 7.86 1.38
CA ALA A 52 -18.97 6.55 1.95
C ALA A 52 -20.49 6.29 1.92
N PRO A 53 -20.91 5.05 1.70
CA PRO A 53 -22.33 4.71 1.77
C PRO A 53 -22.90 5.03 3.16
N ALA A 54 -24.15 5.41 3.20
CA ALA A 54 -24.86 5.53 4.48
C ALA A 54 -24.85 4.17 5.20
N GLU A 55 -24.76 4.20 6.52
CA GLU A 55 -24.87 2.97 7.30
C GLU A 55 -26.28 2.41 7.18
N GLU A 56 -26.38 1.20 6.70
CA GLU A 56 -27.67 0.50 6.60
C GLU A 56 -27.95 -0.33 7.86
N ALA A 57 -29.21 -0.65 8.06
CA ALA A 57 -29.63 -1.55 9.15
C ALA A 57 -28.98 -2.94 9.02
N GLY A 58 -28.87 -3.65 10.15
CA GLY A 58 -28.32 -5.01 10.17
C GLY A 58 -26.80 -5.10 10.43
N MET A 59 -26.17 -4.00 10.87
CA MET A 59 -24.80 -4.06 11.37
C MET A 59 -24.72 -4.86 12.68
N THR A 60 -23.84 -5.86 12.71
CA THR A 60 -23.50 -6.65 13.89
C THR A 60 -22.30 -6.01 14.58
N ARG A 61 -22.40 -5.70 15.88
CA ARG A 61 -21.29 -5.21 16.68
C ARG A 61 -20.28 -6.32 16.92
N LEU A 62 -19.01 -6.05 16.70
CA LEU A 62 -17.90 -6.99 16.91
C LEU A 62 -17.20 -6.79 18.26
N PHE A 63 -17.47 -5.69 18.93
CA PHE A 63 -16.90 -5.35 20.24
C PHE A 63 -18.00 -4.83 21.18
N ASN A 64 -18.02 -5.33 22.41
CA ASN A 64 -19.05 -5.05 23.39
C ASN A 64 -18.76 -3.79 24.25
N GLY A 65 -17.58 -3.16 24.10
CA GLY A 65 -17.15 -1.98 24.87
C GLY A 65 -16.68 -2.29 26.31
N ARG A 66 -16.55 -3.54 26.71
CA ARG A 66 -16.24 -3.92 28.10
C ARG A 66 -15.02 -4.84 28.22
N ASP A 67 -14.93 -5.85 27.36
CA ASP A 67 -13.90 -6.88 27.40
C ASP A 67 -13.61 -7.40 25.98
N LEU A 68 -12.62 -8.26 25.85
CA LEU A 68 -12.22 -8.86 24.59
C LEU A 68 -12.93 -10.19 24.31
N GLU A 69 -14.14 -10.41 24.85
CA GLU A 69 -14.95 -11.57 24.49
C GLU A 69 -15.17 -11.62 22.98
N GLY A 70 -14.96 -12.80 22.36
CA GLY A 70 -15.01 -12.97 20.90
C GLY A 70 -13.74 -12.56 20.17
N TRP A 71 -12.67 -12.23 20.89
CA TRP A 71 -11.37 -11.89 20.33
C TRP A 71 -10.26 -12.75 20.94
N SER A 72 -9.19 -13.04 20.16
CA SER A 72 -8.01 -13.78 20.61
C SER A 72 -6.74 -13.04 20.23
N GLY A 73 -5.92 -12.71 21.21
CA GLY A 73 -4.65 -12.01 21.04
C GLY A 73 -3.75 -12.21 22.24
N ASP A 74 -2.52 -11.73 22.18
CA ASP A 74 -1.59 -11.79 23.31
C ASP A 74 -2.13 -10.96 24.49
N PRO A 75 -2.49 -11.59 25.63
CA PRO A 75 -3.09 -10.90 26.77
C PRO A 75 -2.14 -9.91 27.47
N ARG A 76 -0.85 -9.95 27.16
CA ARG A 76 0.14 -9.00 27.65
C ARG A 76 0.05 -7.67 26.91
N LEU A 77 -0.46 -7.69 25.66
CA LEU A 77 -0.42 -6.57 24.73
C LEU A 77 -1.79 -5.98 24.46
N TRP A 78 -2.87 -6.76 24.58
CA TRP A 78 -4.23 -6.32 24.27
C TRP A 78 -5.09 -6.22 25.52
N SER A 79 -5.85 -5.13 25.64
CA SER A 79 -6.74 -4.84 26.75
C SER A 79 -7.92 -3.99 26.29
N VAL A 80 -8.85 -3.74 27.20
CA VAL A 80 -9.89 -2.70 27.02
C VAL A 80 -9.59 -1.55 27.99
N ARG A 81 -9.54 -0.32 27.47
CA ARG A 81 -9.36 0.91 28.25
C ARG A 81 -10.42 1.91 27.84
N ASP A 82 -11.14 2.45 28.80
CA ASP A 82 -12.19 3.46 28.57
C ASP A 82 -13.20 3.11 27.47
N GLY A 83 -13.57 1.81 27.39
CA GLY A 83 -14.55 1.33 26.42
C GLY A 83 -14.01 1.15 24.99
N VAL A 84 -12.69 1.19 24.79
CA VAL A 84 -12.07 0.95 23.49
C VAL A 84 -11.11 -0.26 23.55
N ILE A 85 -10.93 -0.97 22.45
CA ILE A 85 -9.85 -1.94 22.31
C ILE A 85 -8.54 -1.17 22.28
N HIS A 86 -7.63 -1.50 23.19
CA HIS A 86 -6.30 -0.91 23.29
C HIS A 86 -5.24 -1.98 23.14
N GLY A 87 -4.35 -1.80 22.16
CA GLY A 87 -3.15 -2.60 21.98
C GLY A 87 -1.92 -1.75 22.25
N GLU A 88 -0.93 -2.29 22.97
CA GLU A 88 0.29 -1.55 23.31
C GLU A 88 1.50 -2.47 23.40
N THR A 89 2.61 -2.03 22.84
CA THR A 89 3.95 -2.60 23.03
C THR A 89 4.84 -1.57 23.70
N THR A 90 5.72 -2.04 24.58
CA THR A 90 6.71 -1.20 25.28
C THR A 90 8.09 -1.80 25.13
N VAL A 91 9.13 -1.09 25.57
CA VAL A 91 10.48 -1.65 25.69
C VAL A 91 10.51 -2.88 26.61
N ALA A 92 9.70 -2.86 27.68
CA ALA A 92 9.61 -3.96 28.65
C ALA A 92 8.71 -5.11 28.18
N THR A 93 7.75 -4.82 27.29
CA THR A 93 6.80 -5.80 26.76
C THR A 93 6.72 -5.67 25.25
N PRO A 94 7.76 -6.08 24.50
CA PRO A 94 7.79 -5.98 23.06
C PRO A 94 6.93 -7.09 22.41
N ALA A 95 6.49 -6.83 21.19
CA ALA A 95 5.91 -7.87 20.34
C ALA A 95 7.01 -8.74 19.71
N GLU A 96 6.84 -10.03 19.76
CA GLU A 96 7.73 -11.00 19.10
C GLU A 96 7.34 -11.20 17.62
N GLY A 97 7.70 -10.24 16.75
CA GLY A 97 7.18 -10.14 15.39
C GLY A 97 5.83 -9.43 15.36
N ASN A 98 5.27 -9.24 14.17
CA ASN A 98 3.90 -8.74 14.05
C ASN A 98 2.94 -9.69 14.74
N THR A 99 2.04 -9.14 15.55
CA THR A 99 1.05 -9.88 16.31
C THR A 99 -0.33 -9.24 16.17
N PHE A 100 -1.36 -10.05 16.30
CA PHE A 100 -2.70 -9.62 15.94
C PHE A 100 -3.72 -9.99 17.02
N LEU A 101 -4.76 -9.18 17.14
CA LEU A 101 -5.99 -9.50 17.85
C LEU A 101 -6.99 -10.03 16.83
N LEU A 102 -7.26 -11.35 16.88
CA LEU A 102 -8.07 -12.08 15.91
C LEU A 102 -9.54 -12.10 16.35
N TRP A 103 -10.43 -11.64 15.49
CA TRP A 103 -11.86 -11.82 15.74
C TRP A 103 -12.26 -13.29 15.52
N GLN A 104 -13.01 -13.85 16.51
CA GLN A 104 -13.38 -15.26 16.56
C GLN A 104 -14.78 -15.54 15.98
N GLY A 105 -15.44 -14.54 15.42
CA GLY A 105 -16.79 -14.69 14.86
C GLY A 105 -16.86 -15.39 13.50
N GLY A 106 -15.71 -15.83 12.96
CA GLY A 106 -15.68 -16.67 11.77
C GLY A 106 -15.05 -15.99 10.53
N VAL A 107 -15.41 -16.52 9.37
CA VAL A 107 -14.88 -16.09 8.07
C VAL A 107 -15.89 -15.14 7.41
N THR A 108 -15.39 -14.00 6.95
CA THR A 108 -16.15 -13.03 6.14
C THR A 108 -15.78 -13.15 4.68
N LYS A 109 -16.71 -12.91 3.77
CA LYS A 109 -16.50 -12.97 2.32
C LYS A 109 -16.75 -11.60 1.69
N ASP A 110 -18.01 -11.28 1.49
CA ASP A 110 -18.44 -9.97 1.02
C ASP A 110 -19.06 -9.22 2.21
N PHE A 111 -18.55 -8.03 2.49
CA PHE A 111 -18.90 -7.34 3.74
C PHE A 111 -18.70 -5.83 3.64
N GLU A 112 -19.35 -5.14 4.56
CA GLU A 112 -19.04 -3.76 4.93
C GLU A 112 -18.62 -3.73 6.41
N LEU A 113 -17.37 -3.38 6.67
CA LEU A 113 -16.79 -3.20 8.01
C LEU A 113 -16.67 -1.72 8.31
N ARG A 114 -17.11 -1.30 9.49
CA ARG A 114 -16.99 0.07 9.99
C ARG A 114 -16.32 0.08 11.35
N LEU A 115 -15.42 1.01 11.56
CA LEU A 115 -14.79 1.25 12.86
C LEU A 115 -14.12 2.63 12.89
N SER A 116 -13.70 3.06 14.08
CA SER A 116 -12.81 4.19 14.25
C SER A 116 -11.49 3.72 14.85
N PHE A 117 -10.40 4.36 14.46
CA PHE A 117 -9.06 4.06 14.99
C PHE A 117 -8.30 5.34 15.32
N ARG A 118 -7.29 5.20 16.18
CA ARG A 118 -6.15 6.10 16.33
C ARG A 118 -4.92 5.30 16.76
N CYS A 119 -3.73 5.79 16.45
CA CYS A 119 -2.49 5.09 16.78
C CYS A 119 -1.32 6.05 16.93
N THR A 120 -0.21 5.52 17.46
CA THR A 120 1.06 6.26 17.56
C THR A 120 1.61 6.68 16.20
N ALA A 121 2.43 7.74 16.17
CA ALA A 121 3.12 8.20 14.96
C ALA A 121 4.40 7.39 14.64
N ASP A 122 5.03 6.78 15.64
CA ASP A 122 6.37 6.19 15.49
C ASP A 122 6.40 4.79 14.87
N ASN A 123 5.23 4.18 14.70
CA ASN A 123 5.07 2.84 14.15
C ASN A 123 3.76 2.76 13.37
N ASN A 124 3.40 1.59 12.87
CA ASN A 124 2.16 1.36 12.15
C ASN A 124 1.33 0.26 12.80
N SER A 125 0.07 0.21 12.41
CA SER A 125 -0.91 -0.80 12.76
C SER A 125 -1.68 -1.24 11.51
N GLY A 126 -2.71 -2.06 11.64
CA GLY A 126 -3.50 -2.50 10.51
C GLY A 126 -4.82 -3.14 10.90
N ILE A 127 -5.76 -3.06 9.97
CA ILE A 127 -7.02 -3.81 10.02
C ILE A 127 -6.91 -4.91 8.98
N GLN A 128 -6.84 -6.14 9.42
CA GLN A 128 -6.77 -7.33 8.58
C GLN A 128 -8.16 -7.78 8.16
N TYR A 129 -8.31 -8.13 6.90
CA TYR A 129 -9.54 -8.72 6.37
C TYR A 129 -9.22 -9.71 5.24
N ARG A 130 -10.12 -10.64 4.99
CA ARG A 130 -9.88 -11.76 4.07
C ARG A 130 -8.55 -12.45 4.33
N SER A 131 -8.15 -12.50 5.60
CA SER A 131 -6.87 -13.03 6.04
C SER A 131 -7.01 -14.44 6.57
N ARG A 132 -5.89 -15.14 6.72
CA ARG A 132 -5.85 -16.45 7.36
C ARG A 132 -4.93 -16.43 8.58
N HIS A 133 -5.32 -17.13 9.63
CA HIS A 133 -4.49 -17.38 10.80
C HIS A 133 -3.37 -18.35 10.43
N ILE A 134 -2.14 -18.06 10.82
CA ILE A 134 -0.95 -18.86 10.54
C ILE A 134 -0.54 -19.59 11.81
N THR A 135 -0.58 -20.92 11.77
CA THR A 135 -0.30 -21.79 12.90
C THR A 135 0.92 -22.70 12.69
N GLU A 136 1.67 -22.46 11.61
CA GLU A 136 2.88 -23.22 11.33
C GLU A 136 3.94 -23.00 12.42
N PRO A 137 4.76 -24.03 12.78
CA PRO A 137 5.75 -23.92 13.85
C PRO A 137 6.83 -22.85 13.63
N THR A 138 6.93 -22.33 12.42
CA THR A 138 7.92 -21.30 12.05
C THR A 138 7.52 -19.87 12.40
N VAL A 139 6.25 -19.65 12.82
CA VAL A 139 5.82 -18.31 13.24
C VAL A 139 6.35 -17.95 14.62
N ARG A 140 6.59 -16.65 14.84
CA ARG A 140 7.22 -16.14 16.07
C ARG A 140 6.28 -16.09 17.28
N ASN A 141 4.99 -16.04 17.03
CA ASN A 141 3.95 -16.02 18.07
C ASN A 141 2.67 -16.70 17.59
N ALA A 142 1.74 -16.95 18.49
CA ALA A 142 0.50 -17.67 18.21
C ALA A 142 -0.56 -16.85 17.45
N TRP A 143 -0.35 -15.57 17.25
CA TRP A 143 -1.33 -14.65 16.66
C TRP A 143 -0.77 -13.99 15.39
N VAL A 144 -0.33 -14.78 14.42
CA VAL A 144 0.16 -14.31 13.13
C VAL A 144 -0.92 -14.52 12.08
N VAL A 145 -1.14 -13.52 11.23
CA VAL A 145 -2.06 -13.63 10.10
C VAL A 145 -1.36 -13.23 8.80
N ARG A 146 -1.92 -13.68 7.67
CA ARG A 146 -1.54 -13.28 6.32
C ARG A 146 -2.78 -12.95 5.52
N GLY A 147 -2.72 -11.86 4.76
CA GLY A 147 -3.83 -11.44 3.91
C GLY A 147 -3.83 -9.96 3.64
N TYR A 148 -4.99 -9.41 3.27
CA TYR A 148 -5.12 -7.98 3.04
C TYR A 148 -5.15 -7.21 4.36
N GLN A 149 -4.38 -6.13 4.40
CA GLN A 149 -4.35 -5.17 5.49
C GLN A 149 -4.74 -3.78 4.99
N HIS A 150 -5.73 -3.17 5.61
CA HIS A 150 -5.87 -1.72 5.60
C HIS A 150 -4.81 -1.17 6.56
N GLU A 151 -3.78 -0.59 6.00
CA GLU A 151 -2.67 -0.02 6.78
C GLU A 151 -3.13 1.14 7.64
N LEU A 152 -2.63 1.24 8.85
CA LEU A 152 -2.88 2.35 9.77
C LEU A 152 -1.59 3.07 10.09
N ARG A 153 -1.59 4.38 9.85
CA ARG A 153 -0.49 5.30 10.16
C ARG A 153 -1.06 6.61 10.70
N ASN A 154 -0.29 7.27 11.52
CA ASN A 154 -0.64 8.58 12.03
C ASN A 154 0.12 9.67 11.26
N GLU A 155 -0.10 9.71 9.96
CA GLU A 155 0.56 10.59 9.00
C GLU A 155 -0.42 11.09 7.96
N SER A 156 -0.22 12.32 7.48
CA SER A 156 -1.05 12.93 6.42
C SER A 156 -0.31 13.20 5.11
N THR A 157 0.96 12.72 4.98
CA THR A 157 1.77 12.93 3.77
C THR A 157 1.81 11.68 2.91
N LEU A 158 1.17 11.74 1.75
CA LEU A 158 1.17 10.64 0.76
C LEU A 158 2.60 10.29 0.30
N PRO A 159 2.85 9.04 -0.09
CA PRO A 159 1.93 7.91 -0.20
C PRO A 159 1.90 7.02 1.05
N ASN A 160 2.60 7.37 2.12
CA ASN A 160 2.88 6.49 3.25
C ASN A 160 1.92 6.75 4.43
N VAL A 161 0.64 6.79 4.15
CA VAL A 161 -0.44 7.19 5.06
C VAL A 161 -1.37 6.02 5.39
N ALA A 162 -2.34 6.23 6.28
CA ALA A 162 -3.38 5.24 6.56
C ALA A 162 -4.30 5.02 5.34
N GLY A 163 -4.69 3.77 5.08
CA GLY A 163 -5.71 3.43 4.10
C GLY A 163 -5.25 2.68 2.86
N PHE A 164 -3.94 2.49 2.62
CA PHE A 164 -3.51 1.63 1.53
C PHE A 164 -3.70 0.14 1.85
N ILE A 165 -3.76 -0.70 0.80
CA ILE A 165 -3.80 -2.15 0.97
C ILE A 165 -2.39 -2.70 0.98
N TYR A 166 -2.03 -3.37 2.08
CA TYR A 166 -0.79 -4.13 2.22
C TYR A 166 -1.07 -5.64 2.16
N ASP A 167 -0.17 -6.40 1.55
CA ASP A 167 -0.21 -7.87 1.48
C ASP A 167 0.58 -8.45 2.65
N GLU A 168 -0.03 -8.50 3.84
CA GLU A 168 0.64 -8.95 5.07
C GLU A 168 1.11 -10.40 4.92
N GLY A 169 2.44 -10.57 4.99
CA GLY A 169 3.08 -11.86 4.78
C GLY A 169 2.96 -12.44 3.37
N GLY A 170 2.43 -11.69 2.41
CA GLY A 170 2.30 -12.07 1.02
C GLY A 170 3.47 -11.60 0.14
N LYS A 171 3.27 -11.63 -1.19
CA LYS A 171 4.32 -11.36 -2.18
C LYS A 171 4.25 -9.96 -2.78
N ARG A 172 3.10 -9.27 -2.66
CA ARG A 172 2.81 -8.04 -3.40
C ARG A 172 3.16 -6.76 -2.65
N SER A 173 3.43 -6.84 -1.33
CA SER A 173 3.72 -5.68 -0.48
C SER A 173 2.58 -4.65 -0.52
N ARG A 174 2.81 -3.45 -1.03
CA ARG A 174 1.77 -2.40 -1.18
C ARG A 174 0.98 -2.65 -2.46
N ILE A 175 -0.18 -3.26 -2.32
CA ILE A 175 -1.03 -3.66 -3.46
C ILE A 175 -1.64 -2.44 -4.14
N CYS A 176 -2.29 -1.56 -3.38
CA CYS A 176 -2.96 -0.37 -3.88
C CYS A 176 -2.73 0.77 -2.90
N LEU A 177 -2.32 1.94 -3.38
CA LEU A 177 -2.02 3.10 -2.53
C LEU A 177 -3.27 3.96 -2.31
N VAL A 178 -3.21 4.78 -1.27
CA VAL A 178 -4.22 5.83 -1.07
C VAL A 178 -4.16 6.80 -2.25
N GLY A 179 -5.33 7.15 -2.75
CA GLY A 179 -5.50 7.97 -3.93
C GLY A 179 -5.64 7.20 -5.23
N GLU A 180 -5.48 5.88 -5.23
CA GLU A 180 -5.57 5.08 -6.45
C GLU A 180 -6.96 4.44 -6.63
N ARG A 181 -7.51 4.54 -7.84
CA ARG A 181 -8.35 3.51 -8.42
C ARG A 181 -7.45 2.60 -9.24
N ALA A 182 -7.35 1.33 -8.86
CA ALA A 182 -6.41 0.40 -9.48
C ALA A 182 -6.98 -1.01 -9.58
N ARG A 183 -6.41 -1.79 -10.49
CA ARG A 183 -6.63 -3.23 -10.58
C ARG A 183 -5.29 -3.94 -10.61
N TRP A 184 -5.29 -5.17 -10.10
CA TRP A 184 -4.14 -6.04 -10.16
C TRP A 184 -4.49 -7.25 -11.00
N THR A 185 -3.71 -7.46 -12.05
CA THR A 185 -3.85 -8.58 -12.99
C THR A 185 -2.68 -9.56 -12.82
N GLY A 186 -2.67 -10.66 -13.56
CA GLY A 186 -1.50 -11.56 -13.60
C GLY A 186 -0.23 -10.89 -14.13
N GLU A 187 -0.33 -9.71 -14.76
CA GLU A 187 0.81 -8.92 -15.28
C GLU A 187 1.26 -7.82 -14.31
N GLY A 188 0.52 -7.58 -13.22
CA GLY A 188 0.83 -6.57 -12.21
C GLY A 188 -0.25 -5.51 -12.02
N LYS A 189 0.12 -4.42 -11.31
CA LYS A 189 -0.79 -3.33 -11.00
C LYS A 189 -0.96 -2.36 -12.17
N VAL A 190 -2.22 -1.98 -12.42
CA VAL A 190 -2.62 -0.91 -13.33
C VAL A 190 -3.39 0.12 -12.54
N VAL A 191 -3.00 1.40 -12.62
CA VAL A 191 -3.71 2.52 -12.00
C VAL A 191 -4.59 3.17 -13.06
N ASP A 192 -5.90 3.19 -12.82
CA ASP A 192 -6.91 3.66 -13.78
C ASP A 192 -7.28 5.13 -13.54
N ALA A 193 -7.27 5.60 -12.28
CA ALA A 193 -7.61 6.98 -11.92
C ALA A 193 -7.01 7.40 -10.58
N ALA A 194 -6.99 8.72 -10.31
CA ALA A 194 -6.69 9.30 -9.01
C ALA A 194 -7.99 9.67 -8.28
N LEU A 195 -8.09 9.34 -6.99
CA LEU A 195 -9.29 9.56 -6.17
C LEU A 195 -9.16 10.73 -5.20
N ILE A 196 -7.96 11.03 -4.76
CA ILE A 196 -7.65 12.09 -3.82
C ILE A 196 -6.21 12.53 -3.99
N ASP A 197 -5.96 13.82 -3.91
CA ASP A 197 -4.61 14.38 -3.91
C ASP A 197 -4.07 14.61 -2.50
N GLN A 198 -2.81 15.03 -2.40
CA GLN A 198 -2.12 15.33 -1.15
C GLN A 198 -2.84 16.39 -0.31
N ALA A 199 -3.29 17.48 -0.93
CA ALA A 199 -3.89 18.60 -0.22
C ALA A 199 -5.24 18.22 0.40
N ASP A 200 -6.01 17.45 -0.32
CA ASP A 200 -7.31 16.96 0.14
C ASP A 200 -7.17 15.86 1.18
N TYR A 201 -6.18 14.94 1.02
CA TYR A 201 -5.94 13.93 2.04
C TYR A 201 -5.47 14.54 3.37
N ALA A 202 -4.59 15.53 3.32
CA ALA A 202 -4.12 16.24 4.52
C ALA A 202 -5.23 16.99 5.28
N LYS A 203 -6.30 17.43 4.59
CA LYS A 203 -7.49 18.00 5.23
C LYS A 203 -8.44 16.93 5.76
N LEU A 204 -8.46 15.77 5.13
CA LEU A 204 -9.37 14.67 5.46
C LEU A 204 -8.89 13.90 6.70
N PHE A 205 -7.60 13.55 6.76
CA PHE A 205 -7.03 12.75 7.83
C PHE A 205 -6.77 13.59 9.07
N ARG A 206 -7.17 13.07 10.24
CA ARG A 206 -7.02 13.70 11.54
C ARG A 206 -5.82 13.13 12.27
N VAL A 207 -4.68 13.84 12.20
CA VAL A 207 -3.46 13.45 12.93
C VAL A 207 -3.73 13.53 14.43
N ASP A 208 -3.23 12.55 15.19
CA ASP A 208 -3.39 12.40 16.64
C ASP A 208 -4.85 12.32 17.15
N ASP A 209 -5.80 12.00 16.27
CA ASP A 209 -7.21 11.91 16.61
C ASP A 209 -7.86 10.67 15.99
N TRP A 210 -9.13 10.46 16.34
CA TRP A 210 -9.94 9.38 15.81
C TRP A 210 -10.27 9.57 14.33
N ASN A 211 -9.99 8.55 13.54
CA ASN A 211 -10.35 8.48 12.12
C ASN A 211 -11.36 7.36 11.88
N ASP A 212 -12.39 7.66 11.11
CA ASP A 212 -13.45 6.72 10.77
C ASP A 212 -13.10 5.99 9.48
N VAL A 213 -13.24 4.67 9.50
CA VAL A 213 -12.94 3.79 8.36
C VAL A 213 -14.20 3.01 7.96
N VAL A 214 -14.43 2.94 6.65
CA VAL A 214 -15.33 1.95 6.05
C VAL A 214 -14.52 1.13 5.05
N ILE A 215 -14.53 -0.20 5.23
CA ILE A 215 -14.00 -1.17 4.26
C ILE A 215 -15.17 -1.90 3.66
N ARG A 216 -15.35 -1.79 2.34
CA ARG A 216 -16.35 -2.54 1.61
C ARG A 216 -15.66 -3.48 0.63
N ALA A 217 -15.91 -4.77 0.78
CA ALA A 217 -15.35 -5.83 -0.04
C ALA A 217 -16.49 -6.63 -0.67
N GLU A 218 -16.60 -6.62 -2.00
CA GLU A 218 -17.63 -7.27 -2.78
C GLU A 218 -16.98 -8.02 -3.96
N GLY A 219 -17.08 -9.33 -3.99
CA GLY A 219 -16.39 -10.13 -5.00
C GLY A 219 -14.90 -9.84 -5.04
N ASN A 220 -14.42 -9.26 -6.13
CA ASN A 220 -13.02 -8.87 -6.29
C ASN A 220 -12.74 -7.38 -6.07
N GLN A 221 -13.77 -6.58 -5.82
CA GLN A 221 -13.62 -5.16 -5.55
C GLN A 221 -13.48 -4.88 -4.06
N ILE A 222 -12.56 -4.02 -3.72
CA ILE A 222 -12.30 -3.54 -2.36
C ILE A 222 -12.27 -2.02 -2.40
N ARG A 223 -13.07 -1.38 -1.56
CA ARG A 223 -13.13 0.08 -1.42
C ARG A 223 -12.85 0.49 0.00
N HIS A 224 -11.93 1.42 0.17
CA HIS A 224 -11.63 2.03 1.46
C HIS A 224 -12.12 3.47 1.49
N PHE A 225 -12.84 3.80 2.55
CA PHE A 225 -13.27 5.16 2.84
C PHE A 225 -12.64 5.61 4.15
N MET A 226 -12.09 6.81 4.16
CA MET A 226 -11.54 7.48 5.33
C MET A 226 -12.37 8.72 5.62
N ASN A 227 -12.85 8.89 6.86
CA ASN A 227 -13.64 10.05 7.29
C ASN A 227 -14.76 10.42 6.30
N GLY A 228 -15.45 9.40 5.77
CA GLY A 228 -16.59 9.57 4.87
C GLY A 228 -16.25 9.74 3.39
N ARG A 229 -14.98 9.77 2.95
CA ARG A 229 -14.57 9.90 1.55
C ARG A 229 -13.86 8.64 1.04
N LEU A 230 -14.17 8.22 -0.18
CA LEU A 230 -13.45 7.17 -0.90
C LEU A 230 -12.00 7.60 -1.11
N THR A 231 -11.08 6.80 -0.61
CA THR A 231 -9.64 7.06 -0.71
C THR A 231 -8.88 5.99 -1.49
N LEU A 232 -9.54 4.83 -1.72
CA LEU A 232 -8.96 3.73 -2.48
C LEU A 232 -10.09 2.88 -3.07
N ASP A 233 -9.96 2.51 -4.35
CA ASP A 233 -10.85 1.59 -5.07
C ASP A 233 -9.99 0.57 -5.83
N PHE A 234 -10.03 -0.67 -5.40
CA PHE A 234 -9.15 -1.72 -5.89
C PHE A 234 -9.93 -2.93 -6.39
N THR A 235 -9.55 -3.40 -7.57
CA THR A 235 -10.09 -4.67 -8.14
C THR A 235 -8.97 -5.69 -8.27
N ASP A 236 -9.07 -6.80 -7.54
CA ASP A 236 -8.08 -7.87 -7.61
C ASP A 236 -8.49 -8.93 -8.63
N GLU A 237 -7.87 -8.87 -9.80
CA GLU A 237 -8.08 -9.77 -10.93
C GLU A 237 -6.99 -10.85 -11.03
N ASP A 238 -6.04 -10.88 -10.08
CA ASP A 238 -5.00 -11.91 -10.09
C ASP A 238 -5.59 -13.28 -9.73
N PRO A 239 -5.55 -14.26 -10.63
CA PRO A 239 -6.19 -15.56 -10.42
C PRO A 239 -5.52 -16.40 -9.35
N ALA A 240 -4.26 -16.10 -8.99
CA ALA A 240 -3.46 -16.87 -8.05
C ALA A 240 -3.37 -16.22 -6.66
N LEU A 241 -3.43 -14.87 -6.58
CA LEU A 241 -3.13 -14.14 -5.36
C LEU A 241 -4.34 -13.41 -4.76
N ALA A 242 -5.44 -13.30 -5.52
CA ALA A 242 -6.63 -12.62 -5.03
C ALA A 242 -7.31 -13.37 -3.88
N LEU A 243 -7.57 -12.65 -2.78
CA LEU A 243 -8.25 -13.20 -1.61
C LEU A 243 -9.74 -12.85 -1.64
N ARG A 244 -10.60 -13.85 -1.41
CA ARG A 244 -12.07 -13.70 -1.51
C ARG A 244 -12.79 -13.81 -0.17
N SER A 245 -12.15 -14.41 0.83
CA SER A 245 -12.71 -14.60 2.16
C SER A 245 -11.60 -14.80 3.19
N GLY A 246 -11.93 -14.65 4.45
CA GLY A 246 -11.00 -14.87 5.54
C GLY A 246 -11.45 -14.21 6.83
N ILE A 247 -10.59 -14.24 7.85
CA ILE A 247 -10.84 -13.66 9.15
C ILE A 247 -10.52 -12.16 9.18
N LEU A 248 -11.04 -11.50 10.23
CA LEU A 248 -10.69 -10.14 10.61
C LEU A 248 -9.68 -10.16 11.76
N ALA A 249 -8.74 -9.22 11.78
CA ALA A 249 -7.85 -9.00 12.92
C ALA A 249 -7.32 -7.56 12.98
N LEU A 250 -6.78 -7.17 14.12
CA LEU A 250 -6.15 -5.88 14.38
C LEU A 250 -4.67 -6.09 14.70
N GLN A 251 -3.78 -5.25 14.16
CA GLN A 251 -2.33 -5.45 14.25
C GLN A 251 -1.69 -4.63 15.36
N LEU A 252 -0.67 -5.23 16.02
CA LEU A 252 0.45 -4.52 16.63
C LEU A 252 1.73 -4.89 15.87
N HIS A 253 2.38 -3.89 15.31
CA HIS A 253 3.59 -4.07 14.54
C HIS A 253 4.81 -4.22 15.46
N ALA A 254 5.71 -5.12 15.10
CA ALA A 254 6.97 -5.31 15.82
C ALA A 254 7.90 -4.10 15.69
N GLY A 255 8.90 -4.03 16.56
CA GLY A 255 9.96 -3.03 16.48
C GLY A 255 9.83 -1.93 17.54
N LYS A 256 9.61 -0.68 17.13
CA LYS A 256 9.47 0.43 18.09
C LYS A 256 8.23 0.25 18.97
N PRO A 257 8.29 0.68 20.24
CA PRO A 257 7.09 0.78 21.07
C PRO A 257 5.97 1.53 20.36
N MET A 258 4.76 1.02 20.49
CA MET A 258 3.59 1.60 19.85
C MET A 258 2.31 1.32 20.64
N TRP A 259 1.29 2.08 20.35
CA TRP A 259 -0.08 1.78 20.73
C TRP A 259 -1.04 1.99 19.54
N ALA A 260 -2.14 1.26 19.56
CA ALA A 260 -3.26 1.44 18.64
C ALA A 260 -4.58 1.21 19.38
N GLU A 261 -5.58 2.00 19.07
CA GLU A 261 -6.90 1.95 19.68
C GLU A 261 -7.99 1.84 18.61
N PHE A 262 -9.03 1.09 18.96
CA PHE A 262 -10.15 0.80 18.07
C PHE A 262 -11.48 0.87 18.82
N ARG A 263 -12.49 1.46 18.18
CA ARG A 263 -13.86 1.51 18.71
C ARG A 263 -14.92 1.40 17.62
N ASP A 264 -16.15 1.21 18.03
CA ASP A 264 -17.31 1.18 17.14
C ASP A 264 -17.21 0.14 16.02
N LEU A 265 -16.53 -0.99 16.29
CA LEU A 265 -16.35 -2.08 15.34
C LEU A 265 -17.67 -2.79 15.08
N ARG A 266 -18.10 -2.76 13.84
CA ARG A 266 -19.32 -3.42 13.38
C ARG A 266 -19.22 -3.84 11.94
N ILE A 267 -19.89 -4.94 11.59
CA ILE A 267 -19.87 -5.54 10.25
C ILE A 267 -21.27 -5.87 9.79
N ARG A 268 -21.45 -5.82 8.49
CA ARG A 268 -22.61 -6.39 7.79
C ARG A 268 -22.10 -7.24 6.65
N GLU A 269 -22.59 -8.47 6.56
CA GLU A 269 -22.38 -9.29 5.36
C GLU A 269 -23.21 -8.71 4.21
N LEU A 270 -22.62 -8.74 3.01
CA LEU A 270 -23.26 -8.30 1.77
C LEU A 270 -23.74 -9.53 0.99
N PRO A 271 -24.83 -9.40 0.24
CA PRO A 271 -25.43 -10.51 -0.51
C PRO A 271 -24.53 -11.08 -1.59
#